data_ce595a652f95622d181f40dd39ca1794
#
_entry.id   ce595a652f95622d181f40dd39ca1794
#
_cell.length_a   1.000
_cell.length_b   1.000
_cell.length_c   1.000
_cell.angle_alpha   90.00
_cell.angle_beta   90.00
_cell.angle_gamma   90.00
#
_symmetry.space_group_name_H-M   'P 1'
#
loop_
_entity.id
_entity.type
_entity.pdbx_description
1 polymer ?
#
loop_
_entity_poly.entity_id
_entity_poly.type
_entity_poly.pdbx_seq_one_letter_code
_entity_poly.pdbx_strand_id
1 'polypeptide(L)'
;MKFSIIVAAYNVADYLEECVESLANQNFPNAEYEVLIVDDGSTDGRTGMLCDQLTSEFEVVRTIHQENGGLSSARNTGIKYSKGDYLLFVDGDDFWNNLEFLNKLSSNIKKYSSDVVIFSYDK
;
A
#
# COMPACT_ATOMS: atom_id res chain seq x y z
N MET A 1 8.67 -14.56 3.80
CA MET A 1 7.53 -14.17 2.96
C MET A 1 7.35 -12.67 3.05
N LYS A 2 7.41 -11.99 1.91
CA LYS A 2 7.34 -10.52 1.89
C LYS A 2 6.15 -10.04 1.09
N PHE A 3 5.51 -8.99 1.61
CA PHE A 3 4.37 -8.35 0.96
C PHE A 3 4.73 -6.95 0.48
N SER A 4 4.23 -6.58 -0.70
CA SER A 4 4.22 -5.19 -1.16
C SER A 4 2.77 -4.73 -1.25
N ILE A 5 2.42 -3.72 -0.46
CA ILE A 5 1.09 -3.12 -0.48
C ILE A 5 1.19 -1.87 -1.35
N ILE A 6 0.56 -1.92 -2.53
CA ILE A 6 0.62 -0.85 -3.51
C ILE A 6 -0.59 0.05 -3.32
N VAL A 7 -0.34 1.32 -3.03
CA VAL A 7 -1.39 2.32 -2.80
C VAL A 7 -1.39 3.30 -3.96
N ALA A 8 -2.46 3.28 -4.75
CA ALA A 8 -2.66 4.26 -5.82
C ALA A 8 -3.27 5.52 -5.22
N ALA A 9 -2.61 6.66 -5.40
CA ALA A 9 -3.04 7.93 -4.83
C ALA A 9 -3.17 9.01 -5.91
N TYR A 10 -4.36 9.60 -6.00
CA TYR A 10 -4.60 10.76 -6.84
C TYR A 10 -5.62 11.68 -6.16
N ASN A 11 -5.14 12.86 -5.73
CA ASN A 11 -5.99 13.86 -5.07
C ASN A 11 -6.81 13.28 -3.90
N VAL A 12 -6.14 12.55 -3.00
CA VAL A 12 -6.78 11.86 -1.87
C VAL A 12 -6.25 12.35 -0.51
N ALA A 13 -5.82 13.60 -0.44
CA ALA A 13 -5.19 14.14 0.77
C ALA A 13 -6.05 13.99 2.05
N ASP A 14 -7.38 14.06 1.92
CA ASP A 14 -8.28 13.94 3.07
C ASP A 14 -8.36 12.51 3.63
N TYR A 15 -7.93 11.51 2.87
CA TYR A 15 -8.09 10.09 3.21
C TYR A 15 -6.76 9.34 3.36
N LEU A 16 -5.70 9.88 2.74
CA LEU A 16 -4.44 9.14 2.57
C LEU A 16 -3.76 8.81 3.89
N GLU A 17 -3.78 9.72 4.85
CA GLU A 17 -3.15 9.50 6.15
C GLU A 17 -3.77 8.29 6.87
N GLU A 18 -5.10 8.23 6.93
CA GLU A 18 -5.81 7.11 7.54
C GLU A 18 -5.52 5.80 6.80
N CYS A 19 -5.54 5.86 5.46
CA CYS A 19 -5.19 4.71 4.62
C CYS A 19 -3.81 4.16 4.98
N VAL A 20 -2.79 4.99 4.91
CA VAL A 20 -1.39 4.58 5.11
C VAL A 20 -1.14 4.15 6.55
N GLU A 21 -1.71 4.85 7.54
CA GLU A 21 -1.58 4.44 8.94
C GLU A 21 -2.13 3.04 9.18
N SER A 22 -3.26 2.70 8.56
CA SER A 22 -3.85 1.37 8.69
C SER A 22 -2.96 0.27 8.11
N LEU A 23 -2.16 0.61 7.10
CA LEU A 23 -1.24 -0.33 6.43
C LEU A 23 0.13 -0.38 7.11
N ALA A 24 0.63 0.76 7.56
CA ALA A 24 1.98 0.87 8.14
C ALA A 24 2.06 0.39 9.58
N ASN A 25 0.92 0.27 10.27
CA ASN A 25 0.85 -0.18 11.66
C ASN A 25 0.41 -1.64 11.79
N GLN A 26 0.54 -2.42 10.74
CA GLN A 26 0.22 -3.83 10.81
C GLN A 26 1.07 -4.55 11.86
N ASN A 27 0.47 -5.49 12.59
CA ASN A 27 1.19 -6.36 13.50
C ASN A 27 1.93 -7.43 12.68
N PHE A 28 3.03 -7.00 12.06
CA PHE A 28 3.83 -7.83 11.17
C PHE A 28 5.24 -7.24 11.11
N PRO A 29 6.30 -8.06 10.98
CA PRO A 29 7.67 -7.54 10.98
C PRO A 29 7.90 -6.53 9.85
N ASN A 30 8.51 -5.39 10.17
CA ASN A 30 8.81 -4.34 9.19
C ASN A 30 9.69 -4.84 8.04
N ALA A 31 10.56 -5.80 8.29
CA ALA A 31 11.42 -6.37 7.25
C ALA A 31 10.66 -7.26 6.27
N GLU A 32 9.41 -7.59 6.56
CA GLU A 32 8.61 -8.54 5.80
C GLU A 32 7.51 -7.89 4.96
N TYR A 33 7.38 -6.58 4.99
CA TYR A 33 6.43 -5.87 4.13
C TYR A 33 6.85 -4.44 3.85
N GLU A 34 6.28 -3.89 2.80
CA GLU A 34 6.43 -2.48 2.44
C GLU A 34 5.07 -1.92 2.02
N VAL A 35 4.92 -0.62 2.19
CA VAL A 35 3.79 0.14 1.65
C VAL A 35 4.35 1.06 0.58
N LEU A 36 3.99 0.82 -0.67
CA LEU A 36 4.47 1.59 -1.81
C LEU A 36 3.35 2.49 -2.31
N ILE A 37 3.47 3.79 -2.03
CA ILE A 37 2.51 4.77 -2.52
C ILE A 37 2.94 5.22 -3.90
N VAL A 38 2.03 5.16 -4.87
CA VAL A 38 2.25 5.73 -6.19
C VAL A 38 1.35 6.96 -6.31
N ASP A 39 1.95 8.13 -6.26
CA ASP A 39 1.27 9.40 -6.47
C ASP A 39 1.15 9.64 -7.97
N ASP A 40 -0.05 9.49 -8.49
CA ASP A 40 -0.33 9.55 -9.93
C ASP A 40 -0.54 11.00 -10.42
N GLY A 41 0.44 11.84 -10.14
CA GLY A 41 0.43 13.22 -10.62
C GLY A 41 -0.64 14.07 -9.96
N SER A 42 -0.81 13.97 -8.64
CA SER A 42 -1.81 14.74 -7.90
C SER A 42 -1.65 16.25 -8.13
N THR A 43 -2.77 16.91 -8.29
CA THR A 43 -2.86 18.34 -8.65
C THR A 43 -3.45 19.21 -7.55
N ASP A 44 -3.77 18.63 -6.38
CA ASP A 44 -4.41 19.36 -5.27
C ASP A 44 -3.41 20.15 -4.40
N GLY A 45 -2.11 20.06 -4.68
CA GLY A 45 -1.08 20.73 -3.90
C GLY A 45 -0.87 20.14 -2.50
N ARG A 46 -1.51 19.03 -2.17
CA ARG A 46 -1.49 18.42 -0.84
C ARG A 46 -1.06 16.95 -0.84
N THR A 47 -1.61 16.16 -1.74
CA THR A 47 -1.38 14.70 -1.76
C THR A 47 0.09 14.35 -1.92
N GLY A 48 0.79 14.97 -2.87
CA GLY A 48 2.20 14.70 -3.09
C GLY A 48 3.08 14.98 -1.87
N MET A 49 2.83 16.10 -1.20
CA MET A 49 3.56 16.48 0.02
C MET A 49 3.26 15.52 1.16
N LEU A 50 2.00 15.11 1.28
CA LEU A 50 1.59 14.16 2.33
C LEU A 50 2.24 12.79 2.12
N CYS A 51 2.35 12.34 0.87
CA CYS A 51 3.08 11.11 0.55
C CYS A 51 4.53 11.14 1.07
N ASP A 52 5.21 12.24 0.85
CA ASP A 52 6.59 12.41 1.30
C ASP A 52 6.68 12.46 2.82
N GLN A 53 5.73 13.12 3.46
CA GLN A 53 5.64 13.18 4.91
C GLN A 53 5.45 11.78 5.51
N LEU A 54 4.53 11.00 4.95
CA LEU A 54 4.26 9.63 5.42
C LEU A 54 5.47 8.73 5.22
N THR A 55 6.22 8.91 4.13
CA THR A 55 7.47 8.19 3.89
C THR A 55 8.50 8.49 4.98
N SER A 56 8.54 9.73 5.47
CA SER A 56 9.43 10.12 6.57
C SER A 56 8.98 9.54 7.92
N GLU A 57 7.68 9.40 8.13
CA GLU A 57 7.12 8.94 9.41
C GLU A 57 7.22 7.43 9.60
N PHE A 58 7.06 6.65 8.52
CA PHE A 58 6.96 5.20 8.61
C PHE A 58 8.08 4.53 7.83
N GLU A 59 8.84 3.70 8.51
CA GLU A 59 9.97 2.96 7.93
C GLU A 59 9.55 2.10 6.74
N VAL A 60 8.37 1.51 6.78
CA VAL A 60 7.88 0.60 5.74
C VAL A 60 7.32 1.32 4.51
N VAL A 61 7.17 2.64 4.56
CA VAL A 61 6.52 3.42 3.50
C VAL A 61 7.55 4.01 2.54
N ARG A 62 7.31 3.84 1.24
CA ARG A 62 8.03 4.48 0.14
C ARG A 62 7.03 5.16 -0.79
N THR A 63 7.45 6.20 -1.47
CA THR A 63 6.61 6.92 -2.43
C THR A 63 7.30 7.04 -3.78
N ILE A 64 6.53 6.88 -4.85
CA ILE A 64 6.93 7.18 -6.22
C ILE A 64 5.96 8.23 -6.74
N HIS A 65 6.48 9.33 -7.25
CA HIS A 65 5.70 10.35 -7.95
C HIS A 65 5.83 10.13 -9.45
N GLN A 66 4.71 10.14 -10.16
CA GLN A 66 4.70 10.00 -11.62
C GLN A 66 3.76 11.01 -12.27
N GLU A 67 3.89 11.21 -13.56
CA GLU A 67 2.90 11.95 -14.33
C GLU A 67 1.57 11.20 -14.30
N ASN A 68 0.47 11.95 -14.28
CA ASN A 68 -0.85 11.33 -14.27
C ASN A 68 -1.03 10.42 -15.49
N GLY A 69 -1.28 9.16 -15.23
CA GLY A 69 -1.50 8.14 -16.26
C GLY A 69 -2.73 7.30 -15.99
N GLY A 70 -3.40 7.53 -14.85
CA GLY A 70 -4.58 6.79 -14.45
C GLY A 70 -4.28 5.64 -13.51
N LEU A 71 -5.34 5.04 -12.99
CA LEU A 71 -5.25 4.00 -11.95
C LEU A 71 -4.43 2.78 -12.40
N SER A 72 -4.66 2.31 -13.63
CA SER A 72 -3.91 1.16 -14.17
C SER A 72 -2.42 1.46 -14.29
N SER A 73 -2.07 2.69 -14.72
CA SER A 73 -0.68 3.13 -14.80
C SER A 73 -0.04 3.15 -13.42
N ALA A 74 -0.73 3.68 -12.42
CA ALA A 74 -0.23 3.73 -11.04
C ALA A 74 0.02 2.33 -10.48
N ARG A 75 -0.91 1.41 -10.69
CA ARG A 75 -0.76 0.02 -10.26
C ARG A 75 0.41 -0.66 -10.95
N ASN A 76 0.57 -0.45 -12.26
CA ASN A 76 1.68 -1.02 -13.02
C ASN A 76 3.03 -0.49 -12.53
N THR A 77 3.10 0.79 -12.19
CA THR A 77 4.30 1.38 -11.59
C THR A 77 4.60 0.70 -10.25
N GLY A 78 3.57 0.51 -9.43
CA GLY A 78 3.72 -0.20 -8.16
C GLY A 78 4.27 -1.61 -8.33
N ILE A 79 3.75 -2.35 -9.30
CA ILE A 79 4.24 -3.70 -9.62
C ILE A 79 5.71 -3.66 -10.02
N LYS A 80 6.08 -2.72 -10.88
CA LYS A 80 7.45 -2.60 -11.39
C LYS A 80 8.48 -2.36 -10.28
N TYR A 81 8.13 -1.56 -9.29
CA TYR A 81 9.05 -1.17 -8.21
C TYR A 81 8.84 -1.94 -6.91
N SER A 82 7.90 -2.88 -6.88
CA SER A 82 7.66 -3.71 -5.70
C SER A 82 8.82 -4.66 -5.44
N LYS A 83 9.08 -4.94 -4.17
CA LYS A 83 10.14 -5.85 -3.72
C LYS A 83 9.60 -7.10 -3.06
N GLY A 84 8.30 -7.16 -2.80
CA GLY A 84 7.67 -8.29 -2.14
C GLY A 84 7.42 -9.47 -3.06
N ASP A 85 7.21 -10.62 -2.45
CA ASP A 85 6.84 -11.85 -3.16
C ASP A 85 5.34 -11.87 -3.50
N TYR A 86 4.55 -11.17 -2.71
CA TYR A 86 3.09 -11.07 -2.88
C TYR A 86 2.70 -9.61 -2.95
N LEU A 87 1.78 -9.30 -3.85
CA LEU A 87 1.32 -7.93 -4.11
C LEU A 87 -0.11 -7.77 -3.64
N LEU A 88 -0.36 -6.67 -2.93
CA LEU A 88 -1.70 -6.28 -2.50
C LEU A 88 -1.96 -4.86 -3.02
N PHE A 89 -3.19 -4.57 -3.39
CA PHE A 89 -3.57 -3.27 -3.94
C PHE A 89 -4.61 -2.61 -3.04
N VAL A 90 -4.38 -1.35 -2.71
CA VAL A 90 -5.29 -0.54 -1.90
C VAL A 90 -5.41 0.84 -2.55
N ASP A 91 -6.63 1.33 -2.70
CA ASP A 91 -6.84 2.70 -3.18
C ASP A 91 -6.59 3.69 -2.04
N GLY A 92 -6.07 4.87 -2.35
CA GLY A 92 -5.65 5.85 -1.34
C GLY A 92 -6.77 6.42 -0.47
N ASP A 93 -8.03 6.16 -0.82
CA ASP A 93 -9.20 6.55 -0.03
C ASP A 93 -9.81 5.39 0.77
N ASP A 94 -9.17 4.22 0.74
CA ASP A 94 -9.58 3.05 1.52
C ASP A 94 -8.69 2.91 2.76
N PHE A 95 -9.09 2.05 3.67
CA PHE A 95 -8.26 1.70 4.83
C PHE A 95 -8.59 0.28 5.31
N TRP A 96 -7.64 -0.31 6.02
CA TRP A 96 -7.86 -1.60 6.67
C TRP A 96 -8.25 -1.37 8.13
N ASN A 97 -9.29 -2.04 8.59
CA ASN A 97 -9.73 -1.95 9.98
C ASN A 97 -9.19 -3.08 10.86
N ASN A 98 -8.21 -3.83 10.37
CA ASN A 98 -7.64 -4.97 11.08
C ASN A 98 -6.11 -4.93 11.01
N LEU A 99 -5.46 -4.73 12.16
CA LEU A 99 -3.99 -4.69 12.25
C LEU A 99 -3.36 -6.07 12.11
N GLU A 100 -4.15 -7.14 12.09
CA GLU A 100 -3.68 -8.53 11.94
C GLU A 100 -3.85 -9.06 10.52
N PHE A 101 -4.21 -8.21 9.56
CA PHE A 101 -4.51 -8.64 8.19
C PHE A 101 -3.33 -9.39 7.56
N LEU A 102 -2.13 -8.81 7.59
CA LEU A 102 -0.95 -9.45 7.01
C LEU A 102 -0.58 -10.73 7.74
N ASN A 103 -0.72 -10.74 9.06
CA ASN A 103 -0.42 -11.92 9.85
C ASN A 103 -1.35 -13.08 9.50
N LYS A 104 -2.64 -12.79 9.36
CA LYS A 104 -3.63 -13.80 8.94
C LYS A 104 -3.40 -14.26 7.51
N LEU A 105 -3.09 -13.34 6.61
CA LEU A 105 -2.79 -13.65 5.21
C LEU A 105 -1.57 -14.56 5.10
N SER A 106 -0.50 -14.22 5.82
CA SER A 106 0.71 -15.02 5.85
C SER A 106 0.44 -16.45 6.34
N SER A 107 -0.36 -16.58 7.41
CA SER A 107 -0.74 -17.90 7.95
C SER A 107 -1.53 -18.71 6.93
N ASN A 108 -2.47 -18.10 6.22
CA ASN A 108 -3.26 -18.77 5.20
C ASN A 108 -2.41 -19.24 4.02
N ILE A 109 -1.49 -18.42 3.56
CA ILE A 109 -0.57 -18.80 2.47
C ILE A 109 0.28 -20.00 2.88
N LYS A 110 0.85 -19.98 4.07
CA LYS A 110 1.66 -21.09 4.59
C LYS A 110 0.86 -22.36 4.75
N LYS A 111 -0.36 -22.23 5.31
CA LYS A 111 -1.22 -23.38 5.61
C LYS A 111 -1.66 -24.12 4.35
N TYR A 112 -1.97 -23.38 3.29
CA TYR A 112 -2.53 -23.95 2.07
C TYR A 112 -1.52 -24.04 0.92
N SER A 113 -0.28 -23.62 1.13
CA SER A 113 0.77 -23.56 0.10
C SER A 113 0.29 -22.86 -1.17
N SER A 114 -0.47 -21.78 -1.01
CA SER A 114 -1.10 -21.08 -2.11
C SER A 114 -0.17 -20.05 -2.73
N ASP A 115 -0.15 -19.95 -4.06
CA ASP A 115 0.52 -18.88 -4.79
C ASP A 115 -0.37 -17.66 -4.92
N VAL A 116 -1.70 -17.88 -4.96
CA VAL A 116 -2.69 -16.81 -5.10
C VAL A 116 -3.75 -16.98 -4.01
N VAL A 117 -4.01 -15.91 -3.28
CA VAL A 117 -5.05 -15.87 -2.26
C VAL A 117 -5.93 -14.65 -2.52
N ILE A 118 -7.25 -14.86 -2.55
CA ILE A 118 -8.21 -13.79 -2.79
C ILE A 118 -8.90 -13.44 -1.47
N PHE A 119 -8.89 -12.16 -1.13
CA PHE A 119 -9.49 -11.63 0.09
C PHE A 119 -10.43 -10.48 -0.21
N SER A 120 -11.49 -10.39 0.58
CA SER A 120 -12.27 -9.16 0.71
C SER A 120 -11.89 -8.50 2.03
N TYR A 121 -11.77 -7.19 2.04
CA TYR A 121 -11.53 -6.43 3.26
C TYR A 121 -12.60 -5.37 3.43
N ASP A 122 -12.89 -5.04 4.69
CA ASP A 122 -13.87 -4.02 5.03
C ASP A 122 -13.25 -2.64 4.92
N LYS A 123 -14.05 -1.72 4.44
CA LYS A 123 -13.66 -0.32 4.34
C LYS A 123 -14.14 0.47 5.54
#